data_574390e90a1e52210ecdc9fa068cd2fd
#
_entry.id   574390e90a1e52210ecdc9fa068cd2fd
#
_cell.length_a   1.000
_cell.length_b   1.000
_cell.length_c   1.000
_cell.angle_alpha   90.00
_cell.angle_beta   90.00
_cell.angle_gamma   90.00
#
_symmetry.space_group_name_H-M   'P 1'
#
loop_
_entity.id
_entity.type
_entity.pdbx_description
1 polymer ?
#
loop_
_entity_poly.entity_id
_entity_poly.type
_entity_poly.pdbx_seq_one_letter_code
_entity_poly.pdbx_strand_id
1 'polypeptide(L)'
;MKASKNYKFWFATGSQDLYGDECLRKVAEHSRIIVEELNKSGVLPYEVVLKPTLITNEVIRRTFNEANEDEECAGVITWMHTFSPAKSWILGLQEYRKPLLHLHTQFNQEIPYDTIDMDFMNENQSAHGDRAVSYTHLRAHETAANL
;
A
#
# COMPACT_ATOMS: atom_id res chain seq x y z
N MET A 1 -35.83 -2.74 -0.37
CA MET A 1 -34.53 -3.40 -0.48
C MET A 1 -33.47 -2.33 -0.54
N LYS A 2 -32.56 -2.26 0.45
CA LYS A 2 -31.36 -1.47 0.30
C LYS A 2 -30.51 -2.17 -0.77
N ALA A 3 -30.25 -1.50 -1.89
CA ALA A 3 -29.27 -2.00 -2.85
C ALA A 3 -27.97 -2.27 -2.10
N SER A 4 -27.42 -3.48 -2.21
CA SER A 4 -26.11 -3.79 -1.64
C SER A 4 -25.10 -2.87 -2.30
N LYS A 5 -24.45 -1.99 -1.52
CA LYS A 5 -23.37 -1.15 -2.03
C LYS A 5 -22.31 -2.07 -2.64
N ASN A 6 -21.83 -1.75 -3.82
CA ASN A 6 -20.79 -2.50 -4.50
C ASN A 6 -19.41 -2.07 -3.95
N TYR A 7 -19.09 -2.51 -2.72
CA TYR A 7 -17.86 -2.15 -2.06
C TYR A 7 -16.63 -2.70 -2.78
N LYS A 8 -15.53 -1.97 -2.66
CA LYS A 8 -14.21 -2.32 -3.21
C LYS A 8 -13.14 -2.06 -2.17
N PHE A 9 -12.09 -2.87 -2.20
CA PHE A 9 -10.85 -2.57 -1.49
C PHE A 9 -9.88 -1.86 -2.43
N TRP A 10 -9.23 -0.83 -1.97
CA TRP A 10 -8.17 -0.17 -2.71
C TRP A 10 -6.81 -0.76 -2.34
N PHE A 11 -6.02 -1.10 -3.33
CA PHE A 11 -4.65 -1.57 -3.14
C PHE A 11 -3.68 -0.42 -3.46
N ALA A 12 -2.91 0.01 -2.47
CA ALA A 12 -2.03 1.17 -2.54
C ALA A 12 -0.59 0.77 -2.20
N THR A 13 0.28 0.76 -3.19
CA THR A 13 1.68 0.40 -3.04
C THR A 13 2.54 1.64 -2.85
N GLY A 14 3.36 1.65 -1.80
CA GLY A 14 4.33 2.72 -1.55
C GLY A 14 5.66 2.46 -2.25
N SER A 15 6.25 3.54 -2.76
CA SER A 15 7.60 3.59 -3.32
C SER A 15 8.13 5.03 -3.27
N GLN A 16 9.22 5.31 -3.94
CA GLN A 16 9.78 6.66 -4.08
C GLN A 16 10.54 6.82 -5.40
N ASP A 17 10.62 8.06 -5.89
CA ASP A 17 11.28 8.39 -7.17
C ASP A 17 12.78 8.07 -7.20
N LEU A 18 13.42 7.97 -6.05
CA LEU A 18 14.85 7.69 -5.91
C LEU A 18 15.30 6.43 -6.66
N TYR A 19 14.40 5.46 -6.82
CA TYR A 19 14.70 4.19 -7.48
C TYR A 19 14.65 4.23 -9.00
N GLY A 20 14.15 5.33 -9.59
CA GLY A 20 14.05 5.53 -11.04
C GLY A 20 12.86 4.82 -11.71
N ASP A 21 12.63 5.16 -12.97
CA ASP A 21 11.43 4.74 -13.71
C ASP A 21 11.33 3.22 -13.92
N GLU A 22 12.45 2.53 -14.10
CA GLU A 22 12.44 1.09 -14.29
C GLU A 22 11.97 0.35 -13.04
N CYS A 23 12.47 0.73 -11.87
CA CYS A 23 12.05 0.17 -10.61
C CYS A 23 10.56 0.49 -10.35
N LEU A 24 10.11 1.72 -10.60
CA LEU A 24 8.70 2.09 -10.44
C LEU A 24 7.77 1.29 -11.35
N ARG A 25 8.20 0.98 -12.59
CA ARG A 25 7.44 0.09 -13.48
C ARG A 25 7.33 -1.33 -12.93
N LYS A 26 8.40 -1.89 -12.38
CA LYS A 26 8.38 -3.21 -11.73
C LYS A 26 7.47 -3.21 -10.51
N VAL A 27 7.53 -2.19 -9.67
CA VAL A 27 6.65 -2.03 -8.52
C VAL A 27 5.18 -2.03 -8.95
N ALA A 28 4.84 -1.27 -9.97
CA ALA A 28 3.47 -1.22 -10.50
C ALA A 28 3.03 -2.58 -11.08
N GLU A 29 3.89 -3.26 -11.83
CA GLU A 29 3.61 -4.57 -12.40
C GLU A 29 3.42 -5.65 -11.33
N HIS A 30 4.29 -5.70 -10.34
CA HIS A 30 4.17 -6.65 -9.23
C HIS A 30 2.90 -6.40 -8.41
N SER A 31 2.55 -5.13 -8.20
CA SER A 31 1.29 -4.75 -7.54
C SER A 31 0.07 -5.23 -8.33
N ARG A 32 0.11 -5.08 -9.66
CA ARG A 32 -0.94 -5.57 -10.56
C ARG A 32 -1.12 -7.08 -10.44
N ILE A 33 -0.02 -7.84 -10.44
CA ILE A 33 -0.04 -9.29 -10.29
C ILE A 33 -0.69 -9.69 -8.95
N ILE A 34 -0.29 -9.05 -7.86
CA ILE A 34 -0.89 -9.33 -6.53
C ILE A 34 -2.40 -9.07 -6.56
N VAL A 35 -2.82 -7.94 -7.09
CA VAL A 35 -4.25 -7.58 -7.16
C VAL A 35 -5.04 -8.58 -8.01
N GLU A 36 -4.51 -8.98 -9.16
CA GLU A 36 -5.14 -9.98 -10.03
C GLU A 36 -5.28 -11.33 -9.33
N GLU A 37 -4.24 -11.79 -8.65
CA GLU A 37 -4.29 -13.07 -7.93
C GLU A 37 -5.24 -13.01 -6.72
N LEU A 38 -5.29 -11.90 -5.98
CA LEU A 38 -6.27 -11.71 -4.93
C LEU A 38 -7.71 -11.78 -5.47
N ASN A 39 -7.98 -11.11 -6.58
CA ASN A 39 -9.30 -11.15 -7.21
C ASN A 39 -9.67 -12.54 -7.75
N LYS A 40 -8.71 -13.25 -8.38
CA LYS A 40 -8.92 -14.60 -8.88
C LYS A 40 -9.17 -15.62 -7.76
N SER A 41 -8.56 -15.43 -6.60
CA SER A 41 -8.68 -16.36 -5.48
C SER A 41 -10.10 -16.52 -4.95
N GLY A 42 -10.93 -15.50 -5.09
CA GLY A 42 -12.30 -15.48 -4.58
C GLY A 42 -12.43 -15.50 -3.05
N VAL A 43 -11.30 -15.36 -2.31
CA VAL A 43 -11.31 -15.40 -0.83
C VAL A 43 -11.75 -14.08 -0.20
N LEU A 44 -11.67 -12.97 -0.94
CA LEU A 44 -12.09 -11.67 -0.44
C LEU A 44 -13.54 -11.39 -0.79
N PRO A 45 -14.29 -10.73 0.10
CA PRO A 45 -15.72 -10.46 -0.13
C PRO A 45 -15.98 -9.38 -1.18
N TYR A 46 -14.99 -8.58 -1.51
CA TYR A 46 -15.07 -7.47 -2.47
C TYR A 46 -13.91 -7.47 -3.44
N GLU A 47 -14.13 -6.86 -4.61
CA GLU A 47 -13.09 -6.63 -5.60
C GLU A 47 -11.98 -5.74 -5.04
N VAL A 48 -10.75 -6.07 -5.37
CA VAL A 48 -9.56 -5.24 -5.08
C VAL A 48 -9.24 -4.40 -6.31
N VAL A 49 -9.13 -3.10 -6.14
CA VAL A 49 -8.80 -2.14 -7.20
C VAL A 49 -7.40 -1.57 -6.96
N LEU A 50 -6.53 -1.71 -7.95
CA LEU A 50 -5.18 -1.13 -7.90
C LEU A 50 -5.24 0.40 -8.05
N LYS A 51 -4.61 1.11 -7.14
CA LYS A 51 -4.40 2.56 -7.22
C LYS A 51 -2.99 2.87 -7.76
N PRO A 52 -2.76 4.05 -8.35
CA PRO A 52 -1.42 4.47 -8.74
C PRO A 52 -0.42 4.38 -7.58
N THR A 53 0.84 4.04 -7.90
CA THR A 53 1.91 3.93 -6.89
C THR A 53 2.07 5.23 -6.10
N LEU A 54 2.13 5.12 -4.79
CA LEU A 54 2.23 6.26 -3.85
C LEU A 54 3.70 6.63 -3.65
N ILE A 55 4.16 7.66 -4.34
CA ILE A 55 5.58 8.07 -4.39
C ILE A 55 5.90 9.36 -3.64
N THR A 56 4.92 10.23 -3.42
CA THR A 56 5.09 11.49 -2.68
C THR A 56 4.07 11.61 -1.55
N ASN A 57 4.36 12.47 -0.57
CA ASN A 57 3.42 12.75 0.52
C ASN A 57 2.09 13.35 0.01
N GLU A 58 2.12 14.17 -1.04
CA GLU A 58 0.90 14.74 -1.64
C GLU A 58 0.03 13.66 -2.29
N VAL A 59 0.63 12.73 -3.04
CA VAL A 59 -0.08 11.62 -3.68
C VAL A 59 -0.66 10.68 -2.62
N ILE A 60 0.10 10.38 -1.57
CA ILE A 60 -0.35 9.55 -0.44
C ILE A 60 -1.56 10.20 0.23
N ARG A 61 -1.43 11.45 0.64
CA ARG A 61 -2.50 12.19 1.32
C ARG A 61 -3.77 12.28 0.45
N ARG A 62 -3.60 12.62 -0.81
CA ARG A 62 -4.73 12.70 -1.76
C ARG A 62 -5.46 11.35 -1.90
N THR A 63 -4.71 10.26 -2.05
CA THR A 63 -5.31 8.92 -2.19
C THR A 63 -6.11 8.53 -0.96
N PHE A 64 -5.61 8.79 0.25
CA PHE A 64 -6.36 8.50 1.47
C PHE A 64 -7.58 9.41 1.66
N ASN A 65 -7.50 10.68 1.26
CA ASN A 65 -8.65 11.57 1.29
C ASN A 65 -9.73 11.16 0.29
N GLU A 66 -9.34 10.78 -0.93
CA GLU A 66 -10.26 10.23 -1.92
C GLU A 66 -10.92 8.93 -1.40
N ALA A 67 -10.17 8.07 -0.73
CA ALA A 67 -10.72 6.86 -0.12
C ALA A 67 -11.75 7.17 0.98
N ASN A 68 -11.54 8.22 1.78
CA ASN A 68 -12.51 8.66 2.77
C ASN A 68 -13.81 9.13 2.14
N GLU A 69 -13.74 9.81 1.00
CA GLU A 69 -14.88 10.41 0.30
C GLU A 69 -15.65 9.41 -0.57
N ASP A 70 -14.96 8.38 -1.06
CA ASP A 70 -15.58 7.36 -1.92
C ASP A 70 -16.46 6.41 -1.11
N GLU A 71 -17.75 6.52 -1.25
CA GLU A 71 -18.72 5.68 -0.55
C GLU A 71 -18.61 4.18 -0.87
N GLU A 72 -18.02 3.81 -2.00
CA GLU A 72 -17.80 2.42 -2.40
C GLU A 72 -16.46 1.87 -1.87
N CYS A 73 -15.54 2.72 -1.42
CA CYS A 73 -14.28 2.27 -0.81
C CYS A 73 -14.54 1.71 0.59
N ALA A 74 -14.41 0.39 0.74
CA ALA A 74 -14.59 -0.30 2.01
C ALA A 74 -13.35 -0.20 2.91
N GLY A 75 -12.18 0.02 2.33
CA GLY A 75 -10.91 0.13 3.04
C GLY A 75 -9.73 0.12 2.09
N VAL A 76 -8.55 0.40 2.62
CA VAL A 76 -7.30 0.44 1.86
C VAL A 76 -6.36 -0.66 2.34
N ILE A 77 -5.77 -1.39 1.38
CA ILE A 77 -4.70 -2.34 1.59
C ILE A 77 -3.40 -1.65 1.15
N THR A 78 -2.46 -1.48 2.07
CA THR A 78 -1.16 -0.89 1.76
C THR A 78 -0.07 -1.95 1.69
N TRP A 79 0.87 -1.77 0.79
CA TRP A 79 2.02 -2.64 0.62
C TRP A 79 3.27 -1.84 0.26
N MET A 80 4.40 -2.19 0.88
CA MET A 80 5.70 -1.59 0.58
C MET A 80 6.58 -2.61 -0.12
N HIS A 81 6.68 -2.52 -1.45
CA HIS A 81 7.57 -3.39 -2.22
C HIS A 81 9.01 -2.89 -2.16
N THR A 82 9.19 -1.59 -2.36
CA THR A 82 10.42 -0.87 -2.08
C THR A 82 10.27 -0.02 -0.82
N PHE A 83 11.36 0.52 -0.32
CA PHE A 83 11.30 1.46 0.79
C PHE A 83 10.48 2.70 0.43
N SER A 84 9.52 3.02 1.27
CA SER A 84 8.77 4.27 1.23
C SER A 84 8.90 4.95 2.60
N PRO A 85 9.38 6.21 2.66
CA PRO A 85 9.61 6.86 3.94
C PRO A 85 8.33 7.00 4.76
N ALA A 86 8.28 6.40 5.95
CA ALA A 86 7.11 6.43 6.81
C ALA A 86 6.65 7.85 7.14
N LYS A 87 7.58 8.80 7.20
CA LYS A 87 7.29 10.23 7.39
C LYS A 87 6.34 10.79 6.33
N SER A 88 6.42 10.31 5.10
CA SER A 88 5.55 10.75 4.00
C SER A 88 4.09 10.30 4.15
N TRP A 89 3.85 9.31 5.02
CA TRP A 89 2.52 8.72 5.25
C TRP A 89 1.75 9.36 6.40
N ILE A 90 2.40 10.15 7.26
CA ILE A 90 1.82 10.66 8.50
C ILE A 90 0.51 11.41 8.25
N LEU A 91 0.52 12.40 7.36
CA LEU A 91 -0.67 13.23 7.11
C LEU A 91 -1.82 12.42 6.50
N GLY A 92 -1.54 11.57 5.52
CA GLY A 92 -2.56 10.73 4.91
C GLY A 92 -3.18 9.75 5.90
N LEU A 93 -2.35 9.08 6.69
CA LEU A 93 -2.82 8.13 7.70
C LEU A 93 -3.57 8.80 8.85
N GLN A 94 -3.16 10.00 9.25
CA GLN A 94 -3.82 10.76 10.31
C GLN A 94 -5.25 11.18 9.92
N GLU A 95 -5.46 11.52 8.66
CA GLU A 95 -6.75 11.96 8.12
C GLU A 95 -7.64 10.78 7.69
N TYR A 96 -7.07 9.58 7.52
CA TYR A 96 -7.78 8.41 7.04
C TYR A 96 -8.68 7.80 8.13
N ARG A 97 -9.95 7.49 7.78
CA ARG A 97 -11.00 7.10 8.73
C ARG A 97 -11.66 5.75 8.44
N LYS A 98 -11.19 5.05 7.43
CA LYS A 98 -11.72 3.73 7.06
C LYS A 98 -10.76 2.61 7.47
N PRO A 99 -11.16 1.33 7.40
CA PRO A 99 -10.27 0.22 7.71
C PRO A 99 -8.99 0.23 6.87
N LEU A 100 -7.85 0.00 7.51
CA LEU A 100 -6.54 -0.16 6.89
C LEU A 100 -6.02 -1.58 7.15
N LEU A 101 -5.65 -2.27 6.07
CA LEU A 101 -4.85 -3.48 6.14
C LEU A 101 -3.45 -3.17 5.60
N HIS A 102 -2.43 -3.36 6.40
CA HIS A 102 -1.06 -3.27 5.94
C HIS A 102 -0.53 -4.67 5.61
N LEU A 103 -0.37 -4.95 4.31
CA LEU A 103 0.11 -6.23 3.83
C LEU A 103 1.63 -6.30 3.98
N HIS A 104 2.11 -7.24 4.78
CA HIS A 104 3.53 -7.45 5.00
C HIS A 104 3.96 -8.77 4.33
N THR A 105 4.43 -8.68 3.10
CA THR A 105 4.88 -9.83 2.32
C THR A 105 5.98 -9.46 1.34
N GLN A 106 6.72 -10.47 0.88
CA GLN A 106 7.68 -10.35 -0.21
C GLN A 106 7.05 -10.88 -1.49
N PHE A 107 7.34 -10.24 -2.62
CA PHE A 107 6.86 -10.68 -3.92
C PHE A 107 7.60 -11.95 -4.39
N ASN A 108 8.92 -11.98 -4.23
CA ASN A 108 9.74 -13.09 -4.66
C ASN A 108 9.68 -14.25 -3.65
N GLN A 109 9.46 -15.46 -4.14
CA GLN A 109 9.42 -16.68 -3.31
C GLN A 109 10.78 -17.07 -2.77
N GLU A 110 11.83 -16.84 -3.54
CA GLU A 110 13.19 -17.25 -3.22
C GLU A 110 14.17 -16.08 -3.33
N ILE A 111 15.26 -16.18 -2.59
CA ILE A 111 16.37 -15.24 -2.70
C ILE A 111 17.36 -15.83 -3.71
N PRO A 112 17.61 -15.17 -4.85
CA PRO A 112 18.53 -15.65 -5.87
C PRO A 112 19.99 -15.40 -5.46
N TYR A 113 20.53 -16.22 -4.57
CA TYR A 113 21.84 -16.02 -3.95
C TYR A 113 22.98 -15.83 -4.95
N ASP A 114 22.90 -16.46 -6.13
CA ASP A 114 23.95 -16.40 -7.15
C ASP A 114 23.92 -15.12 -8.00
N THR A 115 22.77 -14.41 -8.01
CA THR A 115 22.54 -13.25 -8.88
C THR A 115 22.00 -12.02 -8.14
N ILE A 116 21.91 -12.11 -6.81
CA ILE A 116 21.40 -11.02 -5.99
C ILE A 116 22.32 -9.79 -6.10
N ASP A 117 21.72 -8.65 -6.33
CA ASP A 117 22.37 -7.35 -6.41
C ASP A 117 21.63 -6.30 -5.57
N MET A 118 22.13 -5.06 -5.59
CA MET A 118 21.51 -3.98 -4.84
C MET A 118 20.11 -3.63 -5.35
N ASP A 119 19.85 -3.78 -6.63
CA ASP A 119 18.54 -3.51 -7.21
C ASP A 119 17.51 -4.53 -6.72
N PHE A 120 17.87 -5.80 -6.69
CA PHE A 120 17.03 -6.84 -6.08
C PHE A 120 16.74 -6.55 -4.60
N MET A 121 17.74 -6.12 -3.83
CA MET A 121 17.56 -5.77 -2.43
C MET A 121 16.65 -4.56 -2.25
N ASN A 122 16.76 -3.55 -3.10
CA ASN A 122 15.91 -2.36 -3.08
C ASN A 122 14.45 -2.68 -3.41
N GLU A 123 14.22 -3.63 -4.31
CA GLU A 123 12.88 -4.12 -4.69
C GLU A 123 12.25 -5.05 -3.64
N ASN A 124 12.97 -5.43 -2.59
CA ASN A 124 12.50 -6.37 -1.55
C ASN A 124 12.69 -5.79 -0.14
N GLN A 125 12.27 -4.56 0.06
CA GLN A 125 12.44 -3.79 1.30
C GLN A 125 11.23 -3.84 2.25
N SER A 126 10.32 -4.79 2.08
CA SER A 126 9.11 -4.86 2.91
C SER A 126 9.44 -4.99 4.41
N ALA A 127 10.53 -5.66 4.77
CA ALA A 127 10.94 -5.83 6.16
C ALA A 127 11.26 -4.51 6.90
N HIS A 128 11.70 -3.49 6.18
CA HIS A 128 12.03 -2.17 6.75
C HIS A 128 10.88 -1.17 6.63
N GLY A 129 10.39 -0.94 5.41
CA GLY A 129 9.36 0.05 5.13
C GLY A 129 8.02 -0.26 5.79
N ASP A 130 7.61 -1.51 5.75
CA ASP A 130 6.32 -1.96 6.26
C ASP A 130 6.16 -1.70 7.77
N ARG A 131 7.15 -2.06 8.55
CA ARG A 131 7.08 -1.89 10.01
C ARG A 131 7.02 -0.43 10.42
N ALA A 132 7.76 0.43 9.74
CA ALA A 132 7.77 1.85 10.03
C ALA A 132 6.43 2.51 9.70
N VAL A 133 5.79 2.15 8.60
CA VAL A 133 4.48 2.68 8.20
C VAL A 133 3.38 2.20 9.15
N SER A 134 3.35 0.92 9.50
CA SER A 134 2.39 0.39 10.47
C SER A 134 2.51 1.06 11.83
N TYR A 135 3.71 1.24 12.33
CA TYR A 135 3.96 1.96 13.57
C TYR A 135 3.50 3.42 13.50
N THR A 136 3.79 4.10 12.40
CA THR A 136 3.36 5.48 12.17
C THR A 136 1.84 5.61 12.19
N HIS A 137 1.12 4.67 11.58
CA HIS A 137 -0.34 4.64 11.59
C HIS A 137 -0.89 4.53 13.02
N LEU A 138 -0.39 3.59 13.80
CA LEU A 138 -0.82 3.41 15.19
C LEU A 138 -0.56 4.67 16.02
N ARG A 139 0.63 5.26 15.91
CA ARG A 139 1.00 6.48 16.68
C ARG A 139 0.22 7.73 16.24
N ALA A 140 -0.10 7.86 14.96
CA ALA A 140 -0.90 8.97 14.47
C ALA A 140 -2.30 8.99 15.11
N HIS A 141 -2.93 7.85 15.28
CA HIS A 141 -4.23 7.72 15.92
C HIS A 141 -4.16 7.86 17.45
N GLU A 142 -3.13 7.36 18.10
CA GLU A 142 -2.91 7.55 19.54
C GLU A 142 -2.76 9.04 19.90
N THR A 143 -2.02 9.79 19.11
CA THR A 143 -1.80 11.22 19.35
C THR A 143 -3.09 12.01 19.24
N ALA A 144 -3.97 11.66 18.32
CA ALA A 144 -5.29 12.29 18.18
C ALA A 144 -6.25 11.94 19.33
N ALA A 145 -6.09 10.78 19.96
CA ALA A 145 -6.91 10.36 21.11
C ALA A 145 -6.46 10.98 22.45
N ASN A 146 -5.23 11.47 22.52
CA ASN A 146 -4.63 12.03 23.73
C ASN A 146 -4.62 13.58 23.77
N LEU A 147 -5.20 14.22 22.77
CA LEU A 147 -5.40 15.66 22.68
C LEU A 147 -6.86 16.01 22.99
#